data_28f4d82fad480bb195da4026887fbf04
#
_entry.id   28f4d82fad480bb195da4026887fbf04
#
_cell.length_a   1.000
_cell.length_b   1.000
_cell.length_c   1.000
_cell.angle_alpha   90.00
_cell.angle_beta   90.00
_cell.angle_gamma   90.00
#
_symmetry.space_group_name_H-M   'P 1'
#
loop_
_entity.id
_entity.type
_entity.pdbx_description
1 polymer ?
#
loop_
_entity_poly.entity_id
_entity_poly.type
_entity_poly.pdbx_seq_one_letter_code
_entity_poly.pdbx_strand_id
1 'polypeptide(L)'
;MEFTRERLRQTAGNWPHPYHPWALPEHRMEHTLLVLKNSLRLAANRKVDLDVVALSAILHDVAFYSPKQKEHADEGARIAEQYLKEHGHPSDLVEKVVHAIKVHAGPLVFSPRSMEAKILQDADTIDKVGALSIATFLLHYGSKKMMPKQALQELRKDMPKRLKWYYRTMNTPKGKRIVGEGCEYMRAFMKNLQEEM
;
A
#
# COMPACT_ATOMS: atom_id res chain seq x y z
N MET A 1 -4.45 -0.85 15.75
CA MET A 1 -4.06 -2.16 15.16
C MET A 1 -5.17 -3.20 15.29
N GLU A 2 -5.70 -3.44 16.49
CA GLU A 2 -6.76 -4.45 16.69
C GLU A 2 -8.01 -4.14 15.87
N PHE A 3 -8.50 -2.92 15.91
CA PHE A 3 -9.63 -2.46 15.09
C PHE A 3 -9.45 -2.75 13.59
N THR A 4 -8.27 -2.42 13.01
CA THR A 4 -7.99 -2.68 11.60
C THR A 4 -8.00 -4.19 11.29
N ARG A 5 -7.38 -5.00 12.15
CA ARG A 5 -7.35 -6.47 12.02
C ARG A 5 -8.76 -7.06 12.04
N GLU A 6 -9.58 -6.64 12.96
CA GLU A 6 -10.96 -7.12 13.10
C GLU A 6 -11.80 -6.76 11.88
N ARG A 7 -11.73 -5.52 11.42
CA ARG A 7 -12.43 -5.07 10.19
C ARG A 7 -12.01 -5.86 8.97
N LEU A 8 -10.71 -6.08 8.77
CA LEU A 8 -10.20 -6.86 7.63
C LEU A 8 -10.71 -8.30 7.68
N ARG A 9 -10.73 -8.95 8.86
CA ARG A 9 -11.27 -10.31 9.01
C ARG A 9 -12.76 -10.38 8.71
N GLN A 10 -13.55 -9.44 9.23
CA GLN A 10 -15.00 -9.39 9.00
C GLN A 10 -15.37 -9.19 7.53
N THR A 11 -14.55 -8.47 6.76
CA THR A 11 -14.86 -8.07 5.40
C THR A 11 -14.14 -8.87 4.32
N ALA A 12 -13.17 -9.73 4.67
CA ALA A 12 -12.36 -10.51 3.72
C ALA A 12 -13.20 -11.37 2.77
N GLY A 13 -14.33 -11.89 3.22
CA GLY A 13 -15.26 -12.67 2.39
C GLY A 13 -15.84 -11.91 1.19
N ASN A 14 -15.76 -10.59 1.17
CA ASN A 14 -16.22 -9.76 0.05
C ASN A 14 -15.22 -9.74 -1.13
N TRP A 15 -13.99 -10.29 -0.95
CA TRP A 15 -12.99 -10.29 -2.00
C TRP A 15 -13.34 -11.29 -3.12
N PRO A 16 -13.40 -10.84 -4.39
CA PRO A 16 -13.91 -11.67 -5.49
C PRO A 16 -12.96 -12.82 -5.90
N HIS A 17 -11.73 -12.82 -5.40
CA HIS A 17 -10.70 -13.81 -5.76
C HIS A 17 -10.14 -14.50 -4.50
N PRO A 18 -10.83 -15.50 -3.94
CA PRO A 18 -10.50 -16.08 -2.62
C PRO A 18 -9.11 -16.73 -2.55
N TYR A 19 -8.56 -17.16 -3.68
CA TYR A 19 -7.21 -17.76 -3.75
C TYR A 19 -6.10 -16.75 -3.98
N HIS A 20 -6.41 -15.46 -4.08
CA HIS A 20 -5.41 -14.42 -4.20
C HIS A 20 -4.73 -14.19 -2.85
N PRO A 21 -3.38 -14.01 -2.78
CA PRO A 21 -2.71 -13.67 -1.52
C PRO A 21 -3.36 -12.50 -0.78
N TRP A 22 -3.83 -11.50 -1.50
CA TRP A 22 -4.52 -10.34 -0.93
C TRP A 22 -5.92 -10.61 -0.37
N ALA A 23 -6.48 -11.80 -0.59
CA ALA A 23 -7.72 -12.21 0.05
C ALA A 23 -7.54 -12.55 1.55
N LEU A 24 -6.29 -12.75 1.98
CA LEU A 24 -5.99 -13.11 3.36
C LEU A 24 -5.87 -11.85 4.23
N PRO A 25 -6.68 -11.71 5.29
CA PRO A 25 -6.59 -10.58 6.22
C PRO A 25 -5.20 -10.44 6.84
N GLU A 26 -4.52 -11.55 7.09
CA GLU A 26 -3.16 -11.60 7.63
C GLU A 26 -2.16 -10.91 6.69
N HIS A 27 -2.24 -11.18 5.39
CA HIS A 27 -1.40 -10.51 4.39
C HIS A 27 -1.67 -8.99 4.34
N ARG A 28 -2.93 -8.57 4.45
CA ARG A 28 -3.26 -7.13 4.54
C ARG A 28 -2.76 -6.50 5.83
N MET A 29 -2.73 -7.25 6.92
CA MET A 29 -2.11 -6.77 8.17
C MET A 29 -0.59 -6.65 8.07
N GLU A 30 0.08 -7.59 7.40
CA GLU A 30 1.52 -7.48 7.10
C GLU A 30 1.82 -6.23 6.25
N HIS A 31 1.04 -5.99 5.20
CA HIS A 31 1.11 -4.77 4.41
C HIS A 31 0.93 -3.51 5.29
N THR A 32 -0.10 -3.47 6.12
CA THR A 32 -0.35 -2.34 7.03
C THR A 32 0.84 -2.06 7.96
N LEU A 33 1.46 -3.12 8.50
CA LEU A 33 2.66 -3.00 9.34
C LEU A 33 3.87 -2.47 8.57
N LEU A 34 4.05 -2.91 7.32
CA LEU A 34 5.11 -2.43 6.43
C LEU A 34 4.89 -0.96 6.04
N VAL A 35 3.66 -0.58 5.73
CA VAL A 35 3.30 0.82 5.45
C VAL A 35 3.56 1.69 6.68
N LEU A 36 3.18 1.25 7.89
CA LEU A 36 3.49 1.97 9.14
C LEU A 36 5.01 2.13 9.33
N LYS A 37 5.78 1.04 9.21
CA LYS A 37 7.25 1.07 9.32
C LYS A 37 7.88 2.04 8.31
N ASN A 38 7.44 2.00 7.06
CA ASN A 38 7.94 2.88 6.00
C ASN A 38 7.51 4.33 6.24
N SER A 39 6.30 4.57 6.70
CA SER A 39 5.81 5.91 7.05
C SER A 39 6.66 6.54 8.15
N LEU A 40 6.92 5.83 9.24
CA LEU A 40 7.79 6.30 10.33
C LEU A 40 9.25 6.52 9.84
N ARG A 41 9.77 5.63 8.98
CA ARG A 41 11.09 5.81 8.36
C ARG A 41 11.16 7.05 7.47
N LEU A 42 10.11 7.37 6.73
CA LEU A 42 10.03 8.56 5.88
C LEU A 42 9.83 9.83 6.72
N ALA A 43 9.10 9.76 7.83
CA ALA A 43 8.86 10.86 8.76
C ALA A 43 10.11 11.25 9.56
N ALA A 44 11.06 10.34 9.76
CA ALA A 44 12.27 10.59 10.54
C ALA A 44 13.00 11.85 10.04
N ASN A 45 13.35 12.75 10.98
CA ASN A 45 14.00 14.04 10.75
C ASN A 45 13.16 15.04 9.93
N ARG A 46 11.82 14.91 9.96
CA ARG A 46 10.88 15.86 9.35
C ARG A 46 10.01 16.50 10.43
N LYS A 47 9.62 17.73 10.18
CA LYS A 47 8.62 18.41 11.02
C LYS A 47 7.23 17.99 10.56
N VAL A 48 6.72 16.90 11.13
CA VAL A 48 5.41 16.30 10.82
C VAL A 48 4.74 15.85 12.12
N ASP A 49 3.44 15.68 12.06
CA ASP A 49 2.65 15.11 13.14
C ASP A 49 2.74 13.57 13.08
N LEU A 50 3.47 12.96 14.02
CA LEU A 50 3.71 11.52 14.05
C LEU A 50 2.44 10.72 14.34
N ASP A 51 1.49 11.29 15.09
CA ASP A 51 0.20 10.63 15.35
C ASP A 51 -0.62 10.56 14.07
N VAL A 52 -0.65 11.64 13.27
CA VAL A 52 -1.27 11.62 11.95
C VAL A 52 -0.61 10.60 11.03
N VAL A 53 0.73 10.55 10.99
CA VAL A 53 1.50 9.57 10.19
C VAL A 53 1.15 8.13 10.60
N ALA A 54 1.16 7.84 11.90
CA ALA A 54 0.92 6.49 12.39
C ALA A 54 -0.54 6.06 12.20
N LEU A 55 -1.50 6.90 12.59
CA LEU A 55 -2.93 6.57 12.50
C LEU A 55 -3.37 6.42 11.04
N SER A 56 -2.92 7.31 10.16
CA SER A 56 -3.25 7.18 8.74
C SER A 56 -2.68 5.89 8.13
N ALA A 57 -1.44 5.50 8.47
CA ALA A 57 -0.84 4.25 8.01
C ALA A 57 -1.58 3.01 8.55
N ILE A 58 -2.04 3.03 9.81
CA ILE A 58 -2.77 1.91 10.43
C ILE A 58 -4.17 1.75 9.82
N LEU A 59 -4.82 2.85 9.46
CA LEU A 59 -6.23 2.88 9.06
C LEU A 59 -6.44 2.98 7.55
N HIS A 60 -5.39 3.19 6.71
CA HIS A 60 -5.55 3.51 5.28
C HIS A 60 -6.35 2.46 4.50
N ASP A 61 -6.16 1.19 4.82
CA ASP A 61 -6.79 0.06 4.13
C ASP A 61 -7.89 -0.64 4.95
N VAL A 62 -8.43 0.02 5.98
CA VAL A 62 -9.48 -0.55 6.85
C VAL A 62 -10.75 -0.96 6.07
N ALA A 63 -10.95 -0.43 4.88
CA ALA A 63 -12.02 -0.76 3.95
C ALA A 63 -11.52 -1.49 2.68
N PHE A 64 -10.33 -2.10 2.69
CA PHE A 64 -9.74 -2.74 1.50
C PHE A 64 -10.68 -3.77 0.84
N TYR A 65 -11.44 -4.53 1.61
CA TYR A 65 -12.40 -5.52 1.12
C TYR A 65 -13.82 -4.95 0.91
N SER A 66 -13.96 -3.64 0.75
CA SER A 66 -15.25 -3.05 0.38
C SER A 66 -15.73 -3.63 -0.96
N PRO A 67 -17.04 -3.94 -1.12
CA PRO A 67 -17.63 -4.34 -2.40
C PRO A 67 -17.37 -3.34 -3.53
N LYS A 68 -17.22 -2.07 -3.17
CA LYS A 68 -16.84 -0.98 -4.07
C LYS A 68 -15.35 -0.66 -3.96
N GLN A 69 -14.51 -1.59 -4.38
CA GLN A 69 -13.06 -1.51 -4.20
C GLN A 69 -12.41 -0.23 -4.72
N LYS A 70 -12.95 0.38 -5.78
CA LYS A 70 -12.48 1.67 -6.30
C LYS A 70 -12.71 2.84 -5.32
N GLU A 71 -13.61 2.67 -4.37
CA GLU A 71 -14.00 3.65 -3.35
C GLU A 71 -13.41 3.31 -1.97
N HIS A 72 -12.52 2.31 -1.87
CA HIS A 72 -11.99 1.85 -0.56
C HIS A 72 -11.30 2.97 0.24
N ALA A 73 -10.68 3.95 -0.42
CA ALA A 73 -10.05 5.08 0.25
C ALA A 73 -11.08 6.04 0.87
N ASP A 74 -12.18 6.32 0.17
CA ASP A 74 -13.27 7.15 0.69
C ASP A 74 -14.01 6.44 1.83
N GLU A 75 -14.32 5.16 1.65
CA GLU A 75 -14.95 4.36 2.69
C GLU A 75 -14.03 4.16 3.91
N GLY A 76 -12.74 3.92 3.68
CA GLY A 76 -11.73 3.83 4.73
C GLY A 76 -11.59 5.13 5.52
N ALA A 77 -11.61 6.26 4.84
CA ALA A 77 -11.58 7.59 5.46
C ALA A 77 -12.82 7.81 6.36
N ARG A 78 -14.02 7.43 5.89
CA ARG A 78 -15.26 7.53 6.66
C ARG A 78 -15.23 6.64 7.91
N ILE A 79 -14.76 5.42 7.80
CA ILE A 79 -14.61 4.49 8.93
C ILE A 79 -13.59 5.01 9.93
N ALA A 80 -12.45 5.51 9.45
CA ALA A 80 -11.41 6.08 10.29
C ALA A 80 -11.91 7.32 11.03
N GLU A 81 -12.67 8.21 10.36
CA GLU A 81 -13.27 9.40 10.97
C GLU A 81 -14.18 9.02 12.15
N GLN A 82 -15.10 8.08 11.90
CA GLN A 82 -16.02 7.62 12.94
C GLN A 82 -15.25 7.02 14.12
N TYR A 83 -14.32 6.10 13.86
CA TYR A 83 -13.52 5.45 14.89
C TYR A 83 -12.74 6.45 15.75
N LEU A 84 -12.06 7.41 15.12
CA LEU A 84 -11.25 8.39 15.85
C LEU A 84 -12.11 9.35 16.69
N LYS A 85 -13.26 9.79 16.18
CA LYS A 85 -14.22 10.62 16.93
C LYS A 85 -14.80 9.88 18.16
N GLU A 86 -15.19 8.62 17.98
CA GLU A 86 -15.71 7.79 19.08
C GLU A 86 -14.66 7.54 20.18
N HIS A 87 -13.36 7.60 19.83
CA HIS A 87 -12.27 7.45 20.80
C HIS A 87 -11.71 8.79 21.31
N GLY A 88 -12.42 9.90 21.06
CA GLY A 88 -12.11 11.20 21.64
C GLY A 88 -10.87 11.89 21.07
N HIS A 89 -10.43 11.54 19.85
CA HIS A 89 -9.31 12.24 19.23
C HIS A 89 -9.68 13.67 18.83
N PRO A 90 -8.72 14.62 18.91
CA PRO A 90 -8.94 16.04 18.53
C PRO A 90 -9.38 16.18 17.06
N SER A 91 -10.31 17.09 16.79
CA SER A 91 -10.90 17.26 15.45
C SER A 91 -9.87 17.58 14.38
N ASP A 92 -8.84 18.38 14.69
CA ASP A 92 -7.78 18.73 13.74
C ASP A 92 -6.90 17.53 13.37
N LEU A 93 -6.65 16.62 14.31
CA LEU A 93 -5.98 15.35 14.04
C LEU A 93 -6.84 14.45 13.16
N VAL A 94 -8.13 14.31 13.48
CA VAL A 94 -9.08 13.52 12.69
C VAL A 94 -9.11 13.99 11.25
N GLU A 95 -9.25 15.29 11.01
CA GLU A 95 -9.29 15.88 9.66
C GLU A 95 -8.02 15.58 8.85
N LYS A 96 -6.84 15.66 9.47
CA LYS A 96 -5.56 15.35 8.83
C LYS A 96 -5.45 13.87 8.46
N VAL A 97 -5.84 12.96 9.36
CA VAL A 97 -5.84 11.51 9.13
C VAL A 97 -6.81 11.15 8.00
N VAL A 98 -8.04 11.66 8.07
CA VAL A 98 -9.08 11.45 7.04
C VAL A 98 -8.60 11.93 5.67
N HIS A 99 -8.00 13.13 5.61
CA HIS A 99 -7.40 13.64 4.36
C HIS A 99 -6.32 12.70 3.82
N ALA A 100 -5.38 12.26 4.66
CA ALA A 100 -4.29 11.37 4.23
C ALA A 100 -4.84 10.06 3.68
N ILE A 101 -5.82 9.44 4.35
CA ILE A 101 -6.46 8.20 3.90
C ILE A 101 -7.19 8.43 2.57
N LYS A 102 -7.96 9.50 2.43
CA LYS A 102 -8.73 9.81 1.22
C LYS A 102 -7.88 9.87 -0.04
N VAL A 103 -6.67 10.43 0.07
CA VAL A 103 -5.79 10.68 -1.08
C VAL A 103 -4.73 9.59 -1.29
N HIS A 104 -4.66 8.54 -0.45
CA HIS A 104 -3.56 7.58 -0.54
C HIS A 104 -3.61 6.72 -1.81
N ALA A 105 -4.79 6.32 -2.28
CA ALA A 105 -4.98 5.32 -3.33
C ALA A 105 -4.85 5.83 -4.77
N GLY A 106 -4.58 7.11 -4.96
CA GLY A 106 -4.57 7.69 -6.30
C GLY A 106 -3.63 8.88 -6.48
N PRO A 107 -2.29 8.69 -6.36
CA PRO A 107 -1.34 9.82 -6.35
C PRO A 107 -1.33 10.69 -7.62
N LEU A 108 -1.91 10.22 -8.72
CA LEU A 108 -2.11 11.05 -9.92
C LEU A 108 -3.49 11.72 -9.99
N VAL A 109 -4.46 11.22 -9.21
CA VAL A 109 -5.84 11.74 -9.20
C VAL A 109 -6.04 12.72 -8.05
N PHE A 110 -5.39 12.46 -6.90
CA PHE A 110 -5.52 13.26 -5.69
C PHE A 110 -4.16 13.77 -5.24
N SER A 111 -3.97 15.08 -5.27
CA SER A 111 -2.76 15.72 -4.75
C SER A 111 -2.80 15.77 -3.22
N PRO A 112 -1.84 15.14 -2.54
CA PRO A 112 -1.72 15.23 -1.08
C PRO A 112 -1.33 16.66 -0.68
N ARG A 113 -2.14 17.30 0.19
CA ARG A 113 -1.91 18.68 0.62
C ARG A 113 -0.93 18.78 1.79
N SER A 114 -0.79 17.71 2.58
CA SER A 114 0.13 17.69 3.75
C SER A 114 1.33 16.78 3.51
N MET A 115 2.37 16.96 4.33
CA MET A 115 3.55 16.08 4.27
C MET A 115 3.22 14.68 4.77
N GLU A 116 2.32 14.54 5.75
CA GLU A 116 1.85 13.26 6.28
C GLU A 116 1.14 12.45 5.19
N ALA A 117 0.27 13.08 4.40
CA ALA A 117 -0.40 12.45 3.27
C ALA A 117 0.59 12.02 2.17
N LYS A 118 1.62 12.85 1.89
CA LYS A 118 2.72 12.50 0.97
C LYS A 118 3.51 11.30 1.47
N ILE A 119 3.77 11.24 2.76
CA ILE A 119 4.48 10.13 3.41
C ILE A 119 3.65 8.84 3.28
N LEU A 120 2.35 8.89 3.52
CA LEU A 120 1.48 7.72 3.40
C LEU A 120 1.47 7.17 1.97
N GLN A 121 1.30 8.02 0.95
CA GLN A 121 1.35 7.60 -0.45
C GLN A 121 2.70 6.95 -0.82
N ASP A 122 3.79 7.56 -0.38
CA ASP A 122 5.13 7.02 -0.64
C ASP A 122 5.33 5.67 0.06
N ALA A 123 4.91 5.56 1.33
CA ALA A 123 5.05 4.34 2.13
C ALA A 123 4.25 3.17 1.56
N ASP A 124 3.02 3.40 1.12
CA ASP A 124 2.18 2.42 0.44
C ASP A 124 2.79 1.98 -0.91
N THR A 125 3.44 2.89 -1.62
CA THR A 125 4.12 2.56 -2.88
C THR A 125 5.43 1.80 -2.66
N ILE A 126 6.17 2.06 -1.59
CA ILE A 126 7.42 1.35 -1.25
C ILE A 126 7.17 -0.16 -1.10
N ASP A 127 6.03 -0.56 -0.54
CA ASP A 127 5.69 -1.99 -0.40
C ASP A 127 5.43 -2.70 -1.75
N LYS A 128 5.22 -1.94 -2.82
CA LYS A 128 4.94 -2.47 -4.17
C LYS A 128 6.21 -2.72 -5.00
N VAL A 129 7.41 -2.57 -4.41
CA VAL A 129 8.69 -2.79 -5.08
C VAL A 129 9.66 -3.61 -4.22
N GLY A 130 10.67 -4.22 -4.87
CA GLY A 130 11.69 -5.01 -4.20
C GLY A 130 11.36 -6.49 -4.06
N ALA A 131 12.12 -7.19 -3.20
CA ALA A 131 12.06 -8.65 -3.09
C ALA A 131 10.72 -9.17 -2.58
N LEU A 132 10.12 -8.53 -1.56
CA LEU A 132 8.84 -8.95 -1.01
C LEU A 132 7.71 -8.81 -2.06
N SER A 133 7.74 -7.73 -2.83
CA SER A 133 6.78 -7.53 -3.93
C SER A 133 6.91 -8.65 -5.00
N ILE A 134 8.13 -9.05 -5.35
CA ILE A 134 8.35 -10.21 -6.25
C ILE A 134 7.72 -11.47 -5.66
N ALA A 135 8.00 -11.77 -4.39
CA ALA A 135 7.44 -12.95 -3.73
C ALA A 135 5.90 -12.93 -3.77
N THR A 136 5.28 -11.78 -3.48
CA THR A 136 3.81 -11.61 -3.57
C THR A 136 3.28 -11.83 -4.99
N PHE A 137 3.96 -11.34 -6.03
CA PHE A 137 3.58 -11.61 -7.41
C PHE A 137 3.69 -13.09 -7.77
N LEU A 138 4.77 -13.76 -7.35
CA LEU A 138 4.94 -15.18 -7.61
C LEU A 138 3.87 -16.03 -6.92
N LEU A 139 3.51 -15.70 -5.68
CA LEU A 139 2.38 -16.33 -4.98
C LEU A 139 1.06 -16.08 -5.71
N HIS A 140 0.83 -14.87 -6.20
CA HIS A 140 -0.35 -14.55 -6.99
C HIS A 140 -0.43 -15.39 -8.29
N TYR A 141 0.67 -15.50 -9.03
CA TYR A 141 0.69 -16.32 -10.24
C TYR A 141 0.59 -17.81 -9.91
N GLY A 142 1.20 -18.26 -8.82
CA GLY A 142 1.03 -19.64 -8.32
C GLY A 142 -0.42 -19.96 -7.97
N SER A 143 -1.15 -19.04 -7.34
CA SER A 143 -2.58 -19.20 -7.05
C SER A 143 -3.44 -19.34 -8.31
N LYS A 144 -2.97 -18.81 -9.44
CA LYS A 144 -3.57 -18.99 -10.78
C LYS A 144 -3.07 -20.26 -11.51
N LYS A 145 -2.31 -21.13 -10.83
CA LYS A 145 -1.69 -22.33 -11.41
C LYS A 145 -0.77 -22.05 -12.60
N MET A 146 -0.18 -20.88 -12.65
CA MET A 146 0.78 -20.50 -13.70
C MET A 146 2.15 -21.11 -13.43
N MET A 147 2.77 -21.65 -14.50
CA MET A 147 4.16 -22.11 -14.43
C MET A 147 5.14 -20.93 -14.49
N PRO A 148 6.38 -21.08 -13.99
CA PRO A 148 7.36 -19.98 -13.92
C PRO A 148 7.52 -19.19 -15.23
N LYS A 149 7.58 -19.88 -16.37
CA LYS A 149 7.68 -19.23 -17.70
C LYS A 149 6.48 -18.33 -18.01
N GLN A 150 5.28 -18.77 -17.69
CA GLN A 150 4.05 -18.00 -17.90
C GLN A 150 4.02 -16.78 -16.94
N ALA A 151 4.36 -16.99 -15.67
CA ALA A 151 4.44 -15.93 -14.68
C ALA A 151 5.45 -14.84 -15.08
N LEU A 152 6.61 -15.24 -15.63
CA LEU A 152 7.61 -14.30 -16.15
C LEU A 152 7.08 -13.49 -17.34
N GLN A 153 6.37 -14.12 -18.26
CA GLN A 153 5.77 -13.44 -19.41
C GLN A 153 4.79 -12.34 -18.96
N GLU A 154 3.93 -12.64 -17.98
CA GLU A 154 2.98 -11.67 -17.43
C GLU A 154 3.70 -10.54 -16.65
N LEU A 155 4.71 -10.87 -15.84
CA LEU A 155 5.54 -9.86 -15.16
C LEU A 155 6.18 -8.89 -16.15
N ARG A 156 6.75 -9.41 -17.25
CA ARG A 156 7.43 -8.59 -18.26
C ARG A 156 6.48 -7.66 -19.03
N LYS A 157 5.24 -8.08 -19.20
CA LYS A 157 4.22 -7.30 -19.91
C LYS A 157 3.83 -6.03 -19.16
N ASP A 158 3.60 -6.14 -17.86
CA ASP A 158 3.01 -5.06 -17.07
C ASP A 158 4.03 -4.32 -16.18
N MET A 159 5.03 -5.03 -15.68
CA MET A 159 5.96 -4.50 -14.68
C MET A 159 6.73 -3.26 -15.13
N PRO A 160 7.26 -3.16 -16.35
CA PRO A 160 7.99 -1.96 -16.77
C PRO A 160 7.17 -0.68 -16.66
N LYS A 161 5.88 -0.74 -17.01
CA LYS A 161 4.95 0.40 -16.89
C LYS A 161 4.68 0.73 -15.42
N ARG A 162 4.45 -0.31 -14.58
CA ARG A 162 4.20 -0.14 -13.14
C ARG A 162 5.42 0.47 -12.42
N LEU A 163 6.63 -0.02 -12.66
CA LEU A 163 7.85 0.50 -12.06
C LEU A 163 8.11 1.96 -12.43
N LYS A 164 7.89 2.32 -13.71
CA LYS A 164 7.98 3.71 -14.16
C LYS A 164 6.96 4.59 -13.45
N TRP A 165 5.73 4.10 -13.28
CA TRP A 165 4.68 4.84 -12.60
C TRP A 165 5.00 5.02 -11.11
N TYR A 166 5.38 3.96 -10.40
CA TYR A 166 5.77 4.02 -8.99
C TYR A 166 6.87 5.06 -8.75
N TYR A 167 7.93 5.03 -9.55
CA TYR A 167 9.03 5.98 -9.43
C TYR A 167 8.60 7.43 -9.66
N ARG A 168 7.71 7.67 -10.62
CA ARG A 168 7.25 9.02 -10.98
C ARG A 168 6.30 9.63 -9.94
N THR A 169 5.56 8.82 -9.23
CA THR A 169 4.54 9.26 -8.26
C THR A 169 5.08 9.52 -6.86
N MET A 170 6.37 9.28 -6.62
CA MET A 170 6.99 9.57 -5.33
C MET A 170 7.02 11.05 -5.01
N ASN A 171 6.55 11.38 -3.83
CA ASN A 171 6.44 12.75 -3.32
C ASN A 171 7.72 13.21 -2.59
N THR A 172 8.43 12.29 -1.92
CA THR A 172 9.59 12.63 -1.08
C THR A 172 10.89 12.14 -1.70
N PRO A 173 12.01 12.89 -1.56
CA PRO A 173 13.30 12.45 -2.09
C PRO A 173 13.74 11.09 -1.53
N LYS A 174 13.48 10.83 -0.24
CA LYS A 174 13.82 9.56 0.41
C LYS A 174 12.97 8.41 -0.12
N GLY A 175 11.65 8.62 -0.30
CA GLY A 175 10.75 7.65 -0.94
C GLY A 175 11.18 7.34 -2.36
N LYS A 176 11.49 8.38 -3.14
CA LYS A 176 11.96 8.24 -4.53
C LYS A 176 13.23 7.40 -4.64
N ARG A 177 14.20 7.59 -3.72
CA ARG A 177 15.43 6.78 -3.68
C ARG A 177 15.12 5.31 -3.36
N ILE A 178 14.32 5.05 -2.31
CA ILE A 178 13.96 3.68 -1.90
C ILE A 178 13.21 2.95 -3.03
N VAL A 179 12.23 3.60 -3.65
CA VAL A 179 11.48 3.01 -4.78
C VAL A 179 12.39 2.81 -5.99
N GLY A 180 13.35 3.72 -6.25
CA GLY A 180 14.34 3.57 -7.30
C GLY A 180 15.17 2.30 -7.13
N GLU A 181 15.76 2.10 -5.95
CA GLU A 181 16.53 0.91 -5.58
C GLU A 181 15.68 -0.38 -5.74
N GLY A 182 14.43 -0.36 -5.26
CA GLY A 182 13.50 -1.48 -5.41
C GLY A 182 13.14 -1.78 -6.88
N CYS A 183 12.96 -0.75 -7.69
CA CYS A 183 12.72 -0.90 -9.13
C CYS A 183 13.91 -1.50 -9.87
N GLU A 184 15.14 -1.10 -9.53
CA GLU A 184 16.37 -1.67 -10.11
C GLU A 184 16.50 -3.15 -9.73
N TYR A 185 16.28 -3.48 -8.46
CA TYR A 185 16.27 -4.86 -8.00
C TYR A 185 15.28 -5.74 -8.79
N MET A 186 14.04 -5.26 -8.97
CA MET A 186 13.04 -6.01 -9.72
C MET A 186 13.39 -6.18 -11.20
N ARG A 187 14.01 -5.17 -11.84
CA ARG A 187 14.51 -5.30 -13.22
C ARG A 187 15.63 -6.33 -13.34
N ALA A 188 16.59 -6.31 -12.40
CA ALA A 188 17.67 -7.29 -12.35
C ALA A 188 17.12 -8.71 -12.14
N PHE A 189 16.19 -8.90 -11.21
CA PHE A 189 15.54 -10.19 -11.01
C PHE A 189 14.88 -10.72 -12.29
N MET A 190 14.07 -9.89 -12.97
CA MET A 190 13.40 -10.30 -14.21
C MET A 190 14.38 -10.64 -15.33
N LYS A 191 15.51 -9.93 -15.40
CA LYS A 191 16.59 -10.23 -16.36
C LYS A 191 17.22 -11.58 -16.06
N ASN A 192 17.66 -11.82 -14.81
CA ASN A 192 18.31 -13.06 -14.40
C ASN A 192 17.37 -14.26 -14.60
N LEU A 193 16.11 -14.14 -14.17
CA LEU A 193 15.14 -15.21 -14.37
C LEU A 193 14.91 -15.54 -15.86
N GLN A 194 15.06 -14.57 -16.74
CA GLN A 194 14.99 -14.81 -18.19
C GLN A 194 16.22 -15.54 -18.73
N GLU A 195 17.42 -15.25 -18.19
CA GLU A 195 18.68 -15.89 -18.61
C GLU A 195 18.77 -17.36 -18.16
N GLU A 196 18.05 -17.71 -17.05
CA GLU A 196 17.98 -19.07 -16.51
C GLU A 196 16.95 -19.98 -17.23
N MET A 197 16.07 -19.41 -18.05
CA MET A 197 14.92 -20.11 -18.68
C MET A 197 15.06 -20.22 -20.19
#